data_cf3b116eb7a325b753b1dec0da4078c4
#
_entry.id   cf3b116eb7a325b753b1dec0da4078c4
#
_cell.length_a   1.000
_cell.length_b   1.000
_cell.length_c   1.000
_cell.angle_alpha   90.00
_cell.angle_beta   90.00
_cell.angle_gamma   90.00
#
_symmetry.space_group_name_H-M   'P 1'
#
loop_
_entity.id
_entity.type
_entity.pdbx_description
1 polymer ?
#
loop_
_entity_poly.entity_id
_entity_poly.type
_entity_poly.pdbx_seq_one_letter_code
_entity_poly.pdbx_strand_id
1 'polypeptide(L)'
;MDWITLKSKGDKPIQEANITVYGAPWCPDCRRSKQFLGEQRIPYLWVDIDEDEEGRNRVQALNDGKQIIPTIFFQDGSILVEPSNADLAAKLGISPKAKREFYDLIVISGGPAGLSAALYAAREGIETLIIERSGVGGQAGTTERIDNYPGFAQGIGGAELADAMREHAERFEVEILPAQTVTSIEAQGDYKMISTESGDPYCGRSLLLTPGATYRRLNVPGEEDLIGAGIHFCATCDGPFYKGQELLVVGGGNSGVEEGLFLTKFATKVTILEVGERLRASQILQEKAASHPQIEVRLNTTVVEFKGDGKLSSVVIKDTATGETA
;
A
#
# COMPACT_ATOMS: atom_id res chain seq x y z
N MET A 1 26.07 6.76 -4.95
CA MET A 1 25.79 8.02 -5.67
C MET A 1 25.23 7.66 -7.03
N ASP A 2 23.96 7.42 -7.14
CA ASP A 2 23.32 7.38 -8.47
C ASP A 2 21.87 7.82 -8.32
N TRP A 3 21.64 9.02 -8.89
CA TRP A 3 20.35 9.69 -8.94
C TRP A 3 19.51 9.06 -10.05
N ILE A 4 18.38 8.47 -9.74
CA ILE A 4 17.39 8.13 -10.76
C ILE A 4 16.72 9.44 -11.19
N THR A 5 17.21 9.98 -12.31
CA THR A 5 16.62 11.16 -12.96
C THR A 5 15.48 10.68 -13.86
N LEU A 6 14.26 10.67 -13.36
CA LEU A 6 13.06 10.59 -14.20
C LEU A 6 12.80 11.98 -14.81
N LYS A 7 13.20 12.18 -16.06
CA LYS A 7 12.78 13.34 -16.86
C LYS A 7 11.39 13.11 -17.42
N SER A 8 10.37 13.70 -16.78
CA SER A 8 9.09 13.94 -17.41
C SER A 8 9.07 15.35 -18.02
N LYS A 9 8.50 15.47 -19.22
CA LYS A 9 8.31 16.76 -19.90
C LYS A 9 7.27 17.59 -19.16
N GLY A 10 7.71 18.64 -18.49
CA GLY A 10 6.86 19.61 -17.81
C GLY A 10 7.47 20.01 -16.46
N ASP A 11 8.65 20.68 -16.51
CA ASP A 11 9.40 21.07 -15.30
C ASP A 11 8.60 22.04 -14.41
N LYS A 12 8.00 21.51 -13.34
CA LYS A 12 8.00 22.27 -12.08
C LYS A 12 9.33 22.01 -11.38
N PRO A 13 10.00 23.03 -10.81
CA PRO A 13 11.26 22.83 -10.11
C PRO A 13 11.07 21.78 -9.01
N ILE A 14 12.01 20.83 -8.93
CA ILE A 14 12.10 19.87 -7.82
C ILE A 14 12.16 20.71 -6.56
N GLN A 15 11.11 20.67 -5.75
CA GLN A 15 11.12 21.30 -4.43
C GLN A 15 12.22 20.60 -3.63
N GLU A 16 13.20 21.37 -3.16
CA GLU A 16 14.22 20.86 -2.24
C GLU A 16 13.50 20.16 -1.07
N ALA A 17 13.93 18.95 -0.73
CA ALA A 17 13.34 18.18 0.33
C ALA A 17 13.52 18.93 1.67
N ASN A 18 12.46 19.52 2.17
CA ASN A 18 12.45 20.33 3.39
C ASN A 18 12.38 19.49 4.67
N ILE A 19 12.43 18.17 4.53
CA ILE A 19 12.30 17.19 5.61
C ILE A 19 13.45 16.18 5.49
N THR A 20 14.11 15.92 6.62
CA THR A 20 15.10 14.85 6.72
C THR A 20 14.64 13.83 7.74
N VAL A 21 14.56 12.56 7.32
CA VAL A 21 14.18 11.44 8.16
C VAL A 21 15.42 10.61 8.48
N TYR A 22 15.82 10.61 9.73
CA TYR A 22 16.88 9.73 10.24
C TYR A 22 16.24 8.44 10.77
N GLY A 23 16.71 7.31 10.29
CA GLY A 23 16.13 6.02 10.68
C GLY A 23 16.95 4.83 10.21
N ALA A 24 16.38 3.63 10.33
CA ALA A 24 16.98 2.40 9.85
C ALA A 24 15.94 1.55 9.10
N PRO A 25 16.34 0.75 8.09
CA PRO A 25 15.41 -0.04 7.28
C PRO A 25 14.60 -1.08 8.08
N TRP A 26 15.17 -1.61 9.14
CA TRP A 26 14.55 -2.61 10.01
C TRP A 26 13.52 -2.02 10.99
N CYS A 27 13.51 -0.70 11.22
CA CYS A 27 12.65 -0.03 12.20
C CYS A 27 11.19 0.07 11.68
N PRO A 28 10.18 -0.51 12.37
CA PRO A 28 8.78 -0.45 11.94
C PRO A 28 8.23 0.97 11.89
N ASP A 29 8.57 1.82 12.86
CA ASP A 29 8.10 3.21 12.94
C ASP A 29 8.73 4.08 11.85
N CYS A 30 9.96 3.78 11.45
CA CYS A 30 10.61 4.42 10.32
C CYS A 30 9.89 4.07 9.02
N ARG A 31 9.56 2.79 8.82
CA ARG A 31 8.78 2.34 7.65
C ARG A 31 7.41 3.02 7.59
N ARG A 32 6.69 3.06 8.72
CA ARG A 32 5.40 3.76 8.83
C ARG A 32 5.52 5.24 8.44
N SER A 33 6.51 5.96 8.97
CA SER A 33 6.72 7.38 8.66
C SER A 33 7.10 7.62 7.20
N LYS A 34 7.98 6.78 6.62
CA LYS A 34 8.33 6.83 5.19
C LYS A 34 7.11 6.57 4.31
N GLN A 35 6.33 5.57 4.66
CA GLN A 35 5.09 5.23 3.94
C GLN A 35 4.12 6.42 3.99
N PHE A 36 3.86 6.99 5.17
CA PHE A 36 2.98 8.15 5.32
C PHE A 36 3.44 9.33 4.45
N LEU A 37 4.72 9.72 4.53
CA LEU A 37 5.26 10.82 3.73
C LEU A 37 5.15 10.53 2.22
N GLY A 38 5.43 9.30 1.80
CA GLY A 38 5.27 8.86 0.41
C GLY A 38 3.82 8.90 -0.07
N GLU A 39 2.87 8.40 0.72
CA GLU A 39 1.43 8.41 0.41
C GLU A 39 0.86 9.83 0.35
N GLN A 40 1.38 10.73 1.18
CA GLN A 40 1.05 12.17 1.14
C GLN A 40 1.87 12.93 0.08
N ARG A 41 2.76 12.24 -0.66
CA ARG A 41 3.64 12.81 -1.71
C ARG A 41 4.50 13.97 -1.22
N ILE A 42 4.96 13.86 0.00
CA ILE A 42 5.81 14.85 0.64
C ILE A 42 7.26 14.39 0.44
N PRO A 43 8.08 15.16 -0.32
CA PRO A 43 9.47 14.81 -0.55
C PRO A 43 10.28 14.92 0.76
N TYR A 44 11.13 13.94 1.00
CA TYR A 44 12.03 13.91 2.16
C TYR A 44 13.39 13.34 1.77
N LEU A 45 14.43 13.70 2.54
CA LEU A 45 15.74 13.08 2.49
C LEU A 45 15.78 11.95 3.53
N TRP A 46 16.15 10.75 3.10
CA TRP A 46 16.39 9.63 3.99
C TRP A 46 17.86 9.55 4.37
N VAL A 47 18.13 9.40 5.66
CA VAL A 47 19.48 9.16 6.21
C VAL A 47 19.45 7.88 7.02
N ASP A 48 20.15 6.85 6.53
CA ASP A 48 20.30 5.58 7.23
C ASP A 48 21.35 5.73 8.33
N ILE A 49 20.94 5.65 9.59
CA ILE A 49 21.88 5.83 10.73
C ILE A 49 22.79 4.61 10.95
N ASP A 50 22.52 3.48 10.31
CA ASP A 50 23.43 2.34 10.38
C ASP A 50 24.63 2.53 9.43
N GLU A 51 24.45 3.27 8.34
CA GLU A 51 25.47 3.55 7.34
C GLU A 51 26.10 4.96 7.50
N ASP A 52 25.34 5.94 8.03
CA ASP A 52 25.77 7.34 8.20
C ASP A 52 26.10 7.65 9.66
N GLU A 53 27.42 7.72 9.97
CA GLU A 53 27.92 8.02 11.31
C GLU A 53 27.58 9.46 11.76
N GLU A 54 27.58 10.43 10.84
CA GLU A 54 27.22 11.82 11.16
C GLU A 54 25.72 11.93 11.51
N GLY A 55 24.86 11.26 10.75
CA GLY A 55 23.43 11.14 11.02
C GLY A 55 23.16 10.46 12.36
N ARG A 56 23.86 9.39 12.67
CA ARG A 56 23.79 8.70 13.96
C ARG A 56 24.15 9.62 15.13
N ASN A 57 25.28 10.31 15.03
CA ASN A 57 25.74 11.25 16.07
C ASN A 57 24.74 12.39 16.27
N ARG A 58 24.14 12.87 15.18
CA ARG A 58 23.11 13.91 15.22
C ARG A 58 21.86 13.43 15.95
N VAL A 59 21.38 12.23 15.66
CA VAL A 59 20.23 11.63 16.37
C VAL A 59 20.52 11.51 17.86
N GLN A 60 21.72 11.02 18.24
CA GLN A 60 22.12 10.90 19.65
C GLN A 60 22.18 12.26 20.34
N ALA A 61 22.77 13.28 19.72
CA ALA A 61 22.86 14.62 20.28
C ALA A 61 21.48 15.24 20.59
N LEU A 62 20.45 14.87 19.83
CA LEU A 62 19.10 15.38 19.96
C LEU A 62 18.21 14.58 20.91
N ASN A 63 18.62 13.36 21.24
CA ASN A 63 17.87 12.44 22.07
C ASN A 63 18.64 12.04 23.34
N ASP A 64 19.36 12.98 23.97
CA ASP A 64 20.11 12.77 25.22
C ASP A 64 21.05 11.55 25.16
N GLY A 65 21.76 11.39 24.05
CA GLY A 65 22.68 10.29 23.81
C GLY A 65 22.03 8.98 23.34
N LYS A 66 20.71 8.94 23.19
CA LYS A 66 19.98 7.74 22.73
C LYS A 66 19.77 7.74 21.21
N GLN A 67 19.76 6.57 20.60
CA GLN A 67 19.41 6.37 19.20
C GLN A 67 17.91 6.12 19.08
N ILE A 68 17.10 7.18 19.16
CA ILE A 68 15.64 7.06 19.01
C ILE A 68 15.29 7.37 17.54
N ILE A 69 14.62 6.47 16.87
CA ILE A 69 14.25 6.55 15.45
C ILE A 69 12.81 6.11 15.17
N PRO A 70 12.13 6.75 14.20
CA PRO A 70 12.60 7.86 13.37
C PRO A 70 12.74 9.17 14.14
N THR A 71 13.82 9.90 13.88
CA THR A 71 13.94 11.31 14.25
C THR A 71 13.82 12.14 12.98
N ILE A 72 12.82 13.00 12.90
CA ILE A 72 12.44 13.75 11.70
C ILE A 72 12.69 15.23 11.89
N PHE A 73 13.51 15.80 11.01
CA PHE A 73 13.85 17.20 10.95
C PHE A 73 13.03 17.94 9.93
N PHE A 74 12.54 19.12 10.31
CA PHE A 74 11.83 20.02 9.41
C PHE A 74 12.65 21.29 9.16
N GLN A 75 12.41 21.93 8.01
CA GLN A 75 13.13 23.15 7.60
C GLN A 75 13.00 24.31 8.59
N ASP A 76 11.91 24.37 9.33
CA ASP A 76 11.67 25.38 10.37
C ASP A 76 12.48 25.15 11.66
N GLY A 77 13.33 24.14 11.67
CA GLY A 77 14.16 23.74 12.80
C GLY A 77 13.46 22.86 13.84
N SER A 78 12.19 22.58 13.67
CA SER A 78 11.47 21.65 14.57
C SER A 78 11.81 20.20 14.30
N ILE A 79 11.60 19.36 15.32
CA ILE A 79 11.95 17.95 15.31
C ILE A 79 10.77 17.15 15.84
N LEU A 80 10.48 16.03 15.22
CA LEU A 80 9.60 15.00 15.75
C LEU A 80 10.40 13.71 15.97
N VAL A 81 10.18 13.08 17.13
CA VAL A 81 10.82 11.82 17.52
C VAL A 81 9.75 10.76 17.67
N GLU A 82 9.88 9.67 16.94
CA GLU A 82 8.89 8.57 16.86
C GLU A 82 7.43 9.06 16.65
N PRO A 83 7.20 10.02 15.72
CA PRO A 83 5.86 10.59 15.56
C PRO A 83 4.85 9.56 15.08
N SER A 84 3.61 9.67 15.55
CA SER A 84 2.47 9.01 14.90
C SER A 84 2.16 9.66 13.54
N ASN A 85 1.32 9.01 12.72
CA ASN A 85 0.83 9.64 11.49
C ASN A 85 0.03 10.92 11.77
N ALA A 86 -0.70 10.96 12.90
CA ALA A 86 -1.43 12.16 13.33
C ALA A 86 -0.49 13.33 13.69
N ASP A 87 0.65 13.05 14.37
CA ASP A 87 1.66 14.07 14.68
C ASP A 87 2.30 14.62 13.40
N LEU A 88 2.62 13.74 12.45
CA LEU A 88 3.14 14.13 11.14
C LEU A 88 2.13 14.96 10.36
N ALA A 89 0.85 14.54 10.34
CA ALA A 89 -0.22 15.27 9.68
C ALA A 89 -0.39 16.68 10.27
N ALA A 90 -0.46 16.78 11.60
CA ALA A 90 -0.56 18.07 12.30
C ALA A 90 0.62 18.99 11.97
N LYS A 91 1.85 18.47 11.99
CA LYS A 91 3.06 19.22 11.65
C LYS A 91 3.09 19.72 10.22
N LEU A 92 2.53 18.94 9.29
CA LEU A 92 2.49 19.24 7.86
C LEU A 92 1.29 20.09 7.44
N GLY A 93 0.47 20.53 8.41
CA GLY A 93 -0.74 21.31 8.14
C GLY A 93 -1.88 20.48 7.51
N ILE A 94 -1.77 19.15 7.56
CA ILE A 94 -2.84 18.26 7.17
C ILE A 94 -3.82 18.22 8.34
N SER A 95 -5.08 18.63 8.12
CA SER A 95 -6.05 18.72 9.22
C SER A 95 -6.35 17.35 9.82
N PRO A 96 -5.99 17.08 11.08
CA PRO A 96 -6.27 15.80 11.72
C PRO A 96 -7.70 15.73 12.28
N LYS A 97 -8.50 16.79 12.16
CA LYS A 97 -9.85 16.89 12.69
C LYS A 97 -10.84 17.35 11.63
N ALA A 98 -11.98 16.66 11.54
CA ALA A 98 -13.06 17.04 10.65
C ALA A 98 -13.77 18.31 11.14
N LYS A 99 -14.38 19.04 10.22
CA LYS A 99 -15.08 20.31 10.49
C LYS A 99 -16.32 20.14 11.35
N ARG A 100 -16.92 18.95 11.34
CA ARG A 100 -18.17 18.62 12.03
C ARG A 100 -18.01 17.33 12.83
N GLU A 101 -18.84 17.15 13.82
CA GLU A 101 -18.92 15.92 14.63
C GLU A 101 -20.02 14.95 14.12
N PHE A 102 -20.94 15.46 13.28
CA PHE A 102 -22.04 14.69 12.71
C PHE A 102 -22.07 14.77 11.18
N TYR A 103 -22.31 13.60 10.54
CA TYR A 103 -22.47 13.45 9.09
C TYR A 103 -23.63 12.48 8.78
N ASP A 104 -24.29 12.70 7.64
CA ASP A 104 -25.30 11.73 7.16
C ASP A 104 -24.65 10.41 6.76
N LEU A 105 -23.47 10.47 6.16
CA LEU A 105 -22.68 9.31 5.76
C LEU A 105 -21.21 9.47 6.19
N ILE A 106 -20.71 8.44 6.88
CA ILE A 106 -19.27 8.30 7.13
C ILE A 106 -18.77 7.11 6.31
N VAL A 107 -17.72 7.33 5.54
CA VAL A 107 -17.04 6.31 4.72
C VAL A 107 -15.69 5.99 5.35
N ILE A 108 -15.45 4.73 5.64
CA ILE A 108 -14.16 4.27 6.18
C ILE A 108 -13.28 3.82 5.03
N SER A 109 -12.19 4.54 4.83
CA SER A 109 -11.17 4.44 3.79
C SER A 109 -11.51 5.15 2.48
N GLY A 110 -10.54 5.95 2.03
CA GLY A 110 -10.53 6.79 0.83
C GLY A 110 -9.92 6.12 -0.40
N GLY A 111 -10.02 4.80 -0.54
CA GLY A 111 -9.71 4.11 -1.78
C GLY A 111 -10.74 4.39 -2.90
N PRO A 112 -10.56 3.86 -4.13
CA PRO A 112 -11.46 4.13 -5.26
C PRO A 112 -12.94 3.86 -4.96
N ALA A 113 -13.23 2.80 -4.18
CA ALA A 113 -14.61 2.46 -3.79
C ALA A 113 -15.21 3.52 -2.87
N GLY A 114 -14.45 3.94 -1.84
CA GLY A 114 -14.89 4.96 -0.88
C GLY A 114 -15.08 6.32 -1.54
N LEU A 115 -14.10 6.76 -2.34
CA LEU A 115 -14.18 8.02 -3.09
C LEU A 115 -15.37 8.06 -4.04
N SER A 116 -15.60 6.97 -4.79
CA SER A 116 -16.74 6.89 -5.71
C SER A 116 -18.07 6.97 -4.97
N ALA A 117 -18.23 6.20 -3.89
CA ALA A 117 -19.45 6.19 -3.10
C ALA A 117 -19.72 7.57 -2.45
N ALA A 118 -18.69 8.17 -1.86
CA ALA A 118 -18.79 9.50 -1.24
C ALA A 118 -19.14 10.59 -2.25
N LEU A 119 -18.51 10.56 -3.44
CA LEU A 119 -18.84 11.46 -4.54
C LEU A 119 -20.33 11.40 -4.90
N TYR A 120 -20.86 10.19 -5.10
CA TYR A 120 -22.26 10.05 -5.48
C TYR A 120 -23.23 10.43 -4.34
N ALA A 121 -22.88 10.13 -3.09
CA ALA A 121 -23.65 10.55 -1.93
C ALA A 121 -23.73 12.08 -1.83
N ALA A 122 -22.58 12.76 -1.94
CA ALA A 122 -22.49 14.21 -1.88
C ALA A 122 -23.26 14.90 -3.02
N ARG A 123 -23.25 14.32 -4.23
CA ARG A 123 -24.06 14.82 -5.35
C ARG A 123 -25.57 14.83 -5.08
N GLU A 124 -26.05 13.92 -4.22
CA GLU A 124 -27.43 13.87 -3.77
C GLU A 124 -27.69 14.74 -2.52
N GLY A 125 -26.71 15.56 -2.12
CA GLY A 125 -26.83 16.47 -0.97
C GLY A 125 -26.63 15.80 0.39
N ILE A 126 -26.04 14.60 0.41
CA ILE A 126 -25.75 13.86 1.64
C ILE A 126 -24.41 14.36 2.20
N GLU A 127 -24.42 14.93 3.42
CA GLU A 127 -23.22 15.37 4.09
C GLU A 127 -22.30 14.17 4.40
N THR A 128 -21.14 14.13 3.72
CA THR A 128 -20.30 12.94 3.69
C THR A 128 -18.89 13.23 4.19
N LEU A 129 -18.42 12.38 5.13
CA LEU A 129 -17.04 12.34 5.61
C LEU A 129 -16.37 11.04 5.17
N ILE A 130 -15.16 11.13 4.63
CA ILE A 130 -14.25 10.00 4.47
C ILE A 130 -13.21 10.05 5.58
N ILE A 131 -13.02 8.96 6.33
CA ILE A 131 -11.92 8.79 7.29
C ILE A 131 -10.89 7.85 6.66
N GLU A 132 -9.66 8.35 6.44
CA GLU A 132 -8.58 7.62 5.81
C GLU A 132 -7.35 7.58 6.72
N ARG A 133 -6.82 6.37 6.95
CA ARG A 133 -5.66 6.17 7.86
C ARG A 133 -4.34 6.65 7.27
N SER A 134 -4.23 6.70 5.95
CA SER A 134 -2.97 7.01 5.26
C SER A 134 -3.20 7.98 4.10
N GLY A 135 -2.72 7.66 2.92
CA GLY A 135 -2.95 8.44 1.70
C GLY A 135 -4.24 8.06 0.99
N VAL A 136 -4.91 9.07 0.45
CA VAL A 136 -6.11 8.87 -0.36
C VAL A 136 -5.77 8.14 -1.66
N GLY A 137 -6.62 7.20 -2.07
CA GLY A 137 -6.42 6.37 -3.27
C GLY A 137 -6.17 4.90 -2.95
N GLY A 138 -5.81 4.56 -1.69
CA GLY A 138 -5.55 3.19 -1.27
C GLY A 138 -4.49 2.50 -2.13
N GLN A 139 -4.62 1.21 -2.38
CA GLN A 139 -3.65 0.45 -3.20
C GLN A 139 -3.57 0.94 -4.65
N ALA A 140 -4.66 1.46 -5.22
CA ALA A 140 -4.62 2.05 -6.55
C ALA A 140 -3.66 3.25 -6.60
N GLY A 141 -3.66 4.09 -5.56
CA GLY A 141 -2.80 5.27 -5.46
C GLY A 141 -1.29 4.94 -5.40
N THR A 142 -0.92 3.74 -4.95
CA THR A 142 0.48 3.26 -4.87
C THR A 142 0.91 2.44 -6.08
N THR A 143 -0.02 2.10 -6.99
CA THR A 143 0.27 1.35 -8.21
C THR A 143 0.91 2.28 -9.25
N GLU A 144 2.04 1.88 -9.84
CA GLU A 144 2.76 2.70 -10.82
C GLU A 144 1.87 3.00 -12.03
N ARG A 145 1.18 1.98 -12.56
CA ARG A 145 0.33 2.09 -13.74
C ARG A 145 -0.90 1.18 -13.63
N ILE A 146 -2.04 1.72 -14.03
CA ILE A 146 -3.34 1.03 -14.07
C ILE A 146 -3.85 1.04 -15.51
N ASP A 147 -3.94 -0.13 -16.15
CA ASP A 147 -4.37 -0.27 -17.54
C ASP A 147 -5.83 -0.74 -17.69
N ASN A 148 -6.46 -1.13 -16.58
CA ASN A 148 -7.80 -1.72 -16.56
C ASN A 148 -8.88 -0.81 -15.92
N TYR A 149 -8.59 0.48 -15.70
CA TYR A 149 -9.60 1.40 -15.19
C TYR A 149 -10.40 2.02 -16.36
N PRO A 150 -11.75 1.89 -16.39
CA PRO A 150 -12.56 2.41 -17.48
C PRO A 150 -12.41 3.93 -17.65
N GLY A 151 -12.30 4.39 -18.93
CA GLY A 151 -12.11 5.79 -19.27
C GLY A 151 -10.66 6.16 -19.63
N PHE A 152 -9.69 5.31 -19.32
CA PHE A 152 -8.26 5.53 -19.59
C PHE A 152 -7.71 4.47 -20.54
N ALA A 153 -8.03 4.60 -21.83
CA ALA A 153 -7.66 3.63 -22.88
C ALA A 153 -6.13 3.44 -23.02
N GLN A 154 -5.34 4.40 -22.58
CA GLN A 154 -3.87 4.36 -22.60
C GLN A 154 -3.28 4.01 -21.23
N GLY A 155 -4.12 3.62 -20.25
CA GLY A 155 -3.73 3.48 -18.86
C GLY A 155 -3.53 4.84 -18.17
N ILE A 156 -3.37 4.81 -16.85
CA ILE A 156 -3.15 5.99 -16.00
C ILE A 156 -2.23 5.62 -14.85
N GLY A 157 -1.40 6.55 -14.36
CA GLY A 157 -0.68 6.41 -13.12
C GLY A 157 -1.63 6.30 -11.93
N GLY A 158 -1.37 5.36 -11.01
CA GLY A 158 -2.27 5.17 -9.86
C GLY A 158 -2.39 6.40 -8.99
N ALA A 159 -1.29 7.11 -8.79
CA ALA A 159 -1.26 8.38 -8.09
C ALA A 159 -2.11 9.46 -8.78
N GLU A 160 -2.02 9.56 -10.11
CA GLU A 160 -2.79 10.49 -10.92
C GLU A 160 -4.30 10.17 -10.85
N LEU A 161 -4.66 8.89 -10.91
CA LEU A 161 -6.05 8.45 -10.74
C LEU A 161 -6.58 8.81 -9.35
N ALA A 162 -5.80 8.55 -8.30
CA ALA A 162 -6.18 8.85 -6.92
C ALA A 162 -6.42 10.35 -6.72
N ASP A 163 -5.56 11.21 -7.28
CA ASP A 163 -5.73 12.67 -7.23
C ASP A 163 -6.98 13.12 -7.97
N ALA A 164 -7.19 12.63 -9.19
CA ALA A 164 -8.37 12.98 -9.97
C ALA A 164 -9.67 12.58 -9.24
N MET A 165 -9.69 11.41 -8.60
CA MET A 165 -10.85 10.95 -7.81
C MET A 165 -11.05 11.77 -6.56
N ARG A 166 -9.97 12.12 -5.85
CA ARG A 166 -10.01 12.98 -4.67
C ARG A 166 -10.55 14.37 -5.01
N GLU A 167 -9.95 15.04 -6.00
CA GLU A 167 -10.39 16.36 -6.46
C GLU A 167 -11.85 16.36 -6.89
N HIS A 168 -12.28 15.27 -7.53
CA HIS A 168 -13.67 15.12 -7.94
C HIS A 168 -14.62 15.01 -6.74
N ALA A 169 -14.25 14.27 -5.69
CA ALA A 169 -15.03 14.17 -4.47
C ALA A 169 -15.08 15.51 -3.70
N GLU A 170 -13.92 16.16 -3.54
CA GLU A 170 -13.79 17.47 -2.87
C GLU A 170 -14.58 18.57 -3.58
N ARG A 171 -14.68 18.55 -4.92
CA ARG A 171 -15.50 19.47 -5.70
C ARG A 171 -16.99 19.41 -5.32
N PHE A 172 -17.47 18.27 -4.84
CA PHE A 172 -18.83 18.10 -4.34
C PHE A 172 -18.90 18.18 -2.80
N GLU A 173 -17.92 18.84 -2.19
CA GLU A 173 -17.87 19.13 -0.75
C GLU A 173 -17.75 17.87 0.13
N VAL A 174 -17.30 16.73 -0.41
CA VAL A 174 -16.90 15.58 0.40
C VAL A 174 -15.75 16.01 1.30
N GLU A 175 -15.94 15.88 2.60
CA GLU A 175 -14.84 16.10 3.54
C GLU A 175 -13.99 14.84 3.67
N ILE A 176 -12.68 15.00 3.59
CA ILE A 176 -11.71 13.91 3.73
C ILE A 176 -10.86 14.19 4.96
N LEU A 177 -10.89 13.28 5.91
CA LEU A 177 -10.08 13.30 7.12
C LEU A 177 -8.92 12.31 6.96
N PRO A 178 -7.74 12.78 6.57
CA PRO A 178 -6.57 11.93 6.38
C PRO A 178 -5.86 11.63 7.70
N ALA A 179 -5.00 10.61 7.68
CA ALA A 179 -4.14 10.24 8.80
C ALA A 179 -4.89 9.89 10.09
N GLN A 180 -6.11 9.36 9.97
CA GLN A 180 -6.92 8.94 11.10
C GLN A 180 -7.29 7.47 11.00
N THR A 181 -6.81 6.67 11.95
CA THR A 181 -7.18 5.27 12.07
C THR A 181 -8.46 5.16 12.89
N VAL A 182 -9.47 4.50 12.34
CA VAL A 182 -10.69 4.15 13.09
C VAL A 182 -10.37 3.02 14.07
N THR A 183 -10.63 3.25 15.35
CA THR A 183 -10.33 2.30 16.44
C THR A 183 -11.55 1.54 16.92
N SER A 184 -12.75 2.16 16.86
CA SER A 184 -14.00 1.49 17.20
C SER A 184 -15.19 2.04 16.41
N ILE A 185 -16.20 1.20 16.27
CA ILE A 185 -17.49 1.53 15.68
C ILE A 185 -18.55 0.97 16.61
N GLU A 186 -19.45 1.84 17.10
CA GLU A 186 -20.52 1.48 18.01
C GLU A 186 -21.87 1.93 17.45
N ALA A 187 -22.87 1.05 17.48
CA ALA A 187 -24.24 1.40 17.12
C ALA A 187 -24.97 1.96 18.35
N GLN A 188 -25.50 3.17 18.22
CA GLN A 188 -26.28 3.84 19.25
C GLN A 188 -27.67 4.23 18.67
N GLY A 189 -28.63 3.33 18.74
CA GLY A 189 -29.89 3.50 18.05
C GLY A 189 -29.71 3.59 16.55
N ASP A 190 -30.20 4.66 15.95
CA ASP A 190 -30.09 4.90 14.50
C ASP A 190 -28.72 5.44 14.06
N TYR A 191 -27.87 5.75 15.03
CA TYR A 191 -26.57 6.39 14.76
C TYR A 191 -25.41 5.42 14.93
N LYS A 192 -24.29 5.76 14.32
CA LYS A 192 -23.01 5.04 14.41
C LYS A 192 -21.98 5.99 14.97
N MET A 193 -21.43 5.64 16.13
CA MET A 193 -20.31 6.38 16.73
C MET A 193 -19.01 5.75 16.25
N ILE A 194 -18.15 6.57 15.69
CA ILE A 194 -16.85 6.19 15.17
C ILE A 194 -15.78 6.89 16.00
N SER A 195 -14.92 6.12 16.66
CA SER A 195 -13.76 6.64 17.36
C SER A 195 -12.51 6.52 16.50
N THR A 196 -11.64 7.51 16.57
CA THR A 196 -10.37 7.51 15.87
C THR A 196 -9.20 7.46 16.85
N GLU A 197 -8.01 7.19 16.33
CA GLU A 197 -6.78 7.11 17.14
C GLU A 197 -6.45 8.44 17.84
N SER A 198 -6.82 9.57 17.25
CA SER A 198 -6.71 10.90 17.89
C SER A 198 -7.65 11.10 19.08
N GLY A 199 -8.62 10.21 19.27
CA GLY A 199 -9.62 10.27 20.34
C GLY A 199 -10.85 11.13 20.00
N ASP A 200 -10.90 11.76 18.83
CA ASP A 200 -12.08 12.51 18.39
C ASP A 200 -13.20 11.53 17.95
N PRO A 201 -14.40 11.62 18.53
CA PRO A 201 -15.55 10.84 18.10
C PRO A 201 -16.28 11.54 16.95
N TYR A 202 -16.74 10.75 15.98
CA TYR A 202 -17.62 11.19 14.90
C TYR A 202 -18.93 10.42 14.93
N CYS A 203 -20.02 11.08 14.67
CA CYS A 203 -21.36 10.49 14.62
C CYS A 203 -21.86 10.44 13.19
N GLY A 204 -22.25 9.27 12.71
CA GLY A 204 -22.83 9.08 11.38
C GLY A 204 -24.22 8.47 11.46
N ARG A 205 -25.15 8.95 10.61
CA ARG A 205 -26.42 8.30 10.42
C ARG A 205 -26.26 6.97 9.69
N SER A 206 -25.42 6.97 8.67
CA SER A 206 -25.05 5.79 7.88
C SER A 206 -23.54 5.60 7.88
N LEU A 207 -23.10 4.36 7.77
CA LEU A 207 -21.70 3.99 7.69
C LEU A 207 -21.47 3.09 6.48
N LEU A 208 -20.46 3.43 5.69
CA LEU A 208 -20.00 2.60 4.58
C LEU A 208 -18.56 2.14 4.85
N LEU A 209 -18.34 0.84 4.82
CA LEU A 209 -17.02 0.23 5.01
C LEU A 209 -16.41 -0.12 3.67
N THR A 210 -15.29 0.52 3.35
CA THR A 210 -14.51 0.30 2.12
C THR A 210 -13.03 0.07 2.41
N PRO A 211 -12.68 -0.80 3.40
CA PRO A 211 -11.31 -0.92 3.93
C PRO A 211 -10.32 -1.49 2.92
N GLY A 212 -10.78 -1.91 1.75
CA GLY A 212 -9.95 -2.56 0.75
C GLY A 212 -9.48 -3.95 1.18
N ALA A 213 -8.33 -4.35 0.65
CA ALA A 213 -7.69 -5.61 0.98
C ALA A 213 -6.19 -5.40 1.23
N THR A 214 -5.60 -6.25 2.05
CA THR A 214 -4.15 -6.32 2.24
C THR A 214 -3.70 -7.68 1.78
N TYR A 215 -2.70 -7.71 0.90
CA TYR A 215 -2.10 -8.95 0.44
C TYR A 215 -1.34 -9.63 1.57
N ARG A 216 -1.46 -10.96 1.62
CA ARG A 216 -0.69 -11.75 2.56
C ARG A 216 0.76 -11.80 2.10
N ARG A 217 1.68 -11.42 2.99
CA ARG A 217 3.12 -11.51 2.80
C ARG A 217 3.62 -12.88 3.21
N LEU A 218 4.72 -13.30 2.61
CA LEU A 218 5.45 -14.51 3.02
C LEU A 218 6.39 -14.22 4.18
N ASN A 219 6.84 -12.94 4.29
CA ASN A 219 7.81 -12.45 5.27
C ASN A 219 9.14 -13.24 5.20
N VAL A 220 9.61 -13.47 3.98
CA VAL A 220 10.88 -14.13 3.71
C VAL A 220 11.91 -13.11 3.19
N PRO A 221 13.22 -13.39 3.33
CA PRO A 221 14.27 -12.54 2.82
C PRO A 221 14.07 -12.16 1.34
N GLY A 222 14.32 -10.90 1.00
CA GLY A 222 14.21 -10.34 -0.35
C GLY A 222 12.79 -10.03 -0.82
N GLU A 223 11.73 -10.40 -0.07
CA GLU A 223 10.36 -10.11 -0.50
C GLU A 223 10.10 -8.61 -0.60
N GLU A 224 10.41 -7.85 0.44
CA GLU A 224 10.08 -6.42 0.53
C GLU A 224 10.80 -5.58 -0.53
N ASP A 225 12.07 -5.90 -0.79
CA ASP A 225 12.93 -5.15 -1.72
C ASP A 225 12.55 -5.37 -3.20
N LEU A 226 11.89 -6.50 -3.50
CA LEU A 226 11.56 -6.92 -4.85
C LEU A 226 10.08 -6.76 -5.21
N ILE A 227 9.27 -6.19 -4.32
CA ILE A 227 7.88 -5.83 -4.63
C ILE A 227 7.86 -4.72 -5.67
N GLY A 228 7.07 -4.93 -6.76
CA GLY A 228 7.08 -4.06 -7.94
C GLY A 228 8.24 -4.35 -8.90
N ALA A 229 9.28 -5.04 -8.44
CA ALA A 229 10.47 -5.38 -9.21
C ALA A 229 10.58 -6.88 -9.56
N GLY A 230 9.45 -7.55 -9.67
CA GLY A 230 9.32 -8.97 -10.00
C GLY A 230 8.41 -9.75 -9.05
N ILE A 231 8.05 -9.17 -7.90
CA ILE A 231 7.03 -9.69 -7.00
C ILE A 231 5.80 -8.81 -7.09
N HIS A 232 4.66 -9.39 -7.42
CA HIS A 232 3.40 -8.69 -7.66
C HIS A 232 2.24 -9.42 -6.99
N PHE A 233 1.12 -8.72 -6.80
CA PHE A 233 -0.05 -9.26 -6.11
C PHE A 233 -1.34 -9.14 -6.92
N CYS A 234 -1.27 -8.68 -8.16
CA CYS A 234 -2.43 -8.52 -9.03
C CYS A 234 -2.12 -9.07 -10.43
N ALA A 235 -2.56 -10.28 -10.71
CA ALA A 235 -2.32 -10.93 -12.00
C ALA A 235 -2.93 -10.15 -13.17
N THR A 236 -4.11 -9.54 -12.98
CA THR A 236 -4.79 -8.76 -14.03
C THR A 236 -4.12 -7.43 -14.31
N CYS A 237 -3.45 -6.84 -13.30
CA CYS A 237 -2.73 -5.58 -13.43
C CYS A 237 -1.36 -5.80 -14.09
N ASP A 238 -0.62 -6.77 -13.58
CA ASP A 238 0.83 -6.93 -13.84
C ASP A 238 1.14 -8.01 -14.88
N GLY A 239 0.26 -9.00 -15.04
CA GLY A 239 0.45 -10.13 -15.96
C GLY A 239 0.84 -9.75 -17.39
N PRO A 240 0.21 -8.72 -18.02
CA PRO A 240 0.55 -8.27 -19.37
C PRO A 240 2.02 -7.86 -19.56
N PHE A 241 2.69 -7.36 -18.50
CA PHE A 241 4.09 -6.93 -18.55
C PHE A 241 5.09 -8.11 -18.61
N TYR A 242 4.64 -9.31 -18.26
CA TYR A 242 5.44 -10.55 -18.21
C TYR A 242 5.17 -11.50 -19.38
N LYS A 243 4.70 -10.96 -20.51
CA LYS A 243 4.41 -11.76 -21.72
C LYS A 243 5.63 -12.55 -22.19
N GLY A 244 5.44 -13.84 -22.41
CA GLY A 244 6.48 -14.74 -22.90
C GLY A 244 7.46 -15.23 -21.82
N GLN A 245 7.24 -14.90 -20.56
CA GLN A 245 8.05 -15.35 -19.42
C GLN A 245 7.44 -16.56 -18.72
N GLU A 246 8.22 -17.23 -17.88
CA GLU A 246 7.74 -18.21 -16.92
C GLU A 246 7.37 -17.50 -15.62
N LEU A 247 6.20 -17.80 -15.06
CA LEU A 247 5.69 -17.14 -13.86
C LEU A 247 5.46 -18.15 -12.74
N LEU A 248 5.69 -17.68 -11.51
CA LEU A 248 5.44 -18.42 -10.29
C LEU A 248 4.26 -17.79 -9.54
N VAL A 249 3.30 -18.60 -9.15
CA VAL A 249 2.18 -18.20 -8.29
C VAL A 249 2.32 -18.88 -6.95
N VAL A 250 2.29 -18.11 -5.86
CA VAL A 250 2.44 -18.64 -4.51
C VAL A 250 1.10 -18.70 -3.81
N GLY A 251 0.62 -19.89 -3.55
CA GLY A 251 -0.64 -20.21 -2.89
C GLY A 251 -1.63 -20.93 -3.82
N GLY A 252 -2.09 -22.10 -3.39
CA GLY A 252 -3.01 -22.97 -4.11
C GLY A 252 -4.48 -22.85 -3.65
N GLY A 253 -4.89 -21.67 -3.15
CA GLY A 253 -6.29 -21.33 -2.88
C GLY A 253 -7.03 -20.89 -4.15
N ASN A 254 -8.33 -20.52 -4.03
CA ASN A 254 -9.12 -20.04 -5.18
C ASN A 254 -8.42 -18.93 -5.95
N SER A 255 -8.00 -17.86 -5.27
CA SER A 255 -7.35 -16.71 -5.91
C SER A 255 -6.08 -17.13 -6.67
N GLY A 256 -5.17 -17.87 -6.05
CA GLY A 256 -3.93 -18.28 -6.70
C GLY A 256 -4.15 -19.15 -7.93
N VAL A 257 -5.12 -20.08 -7.88
CA VAL A 257 -5.44 -20.93 -9.03
C VAL A 257 -6.15 -20.15 -10.14
N GLU A 258 -7.09 -19.26 -9.81
CA GLU A 258 -7.76 -18.37 -10.77
C GLU A 258 -6.76 -17.43 -11.45
N GLU A 259 -5.89 -16.80 -10.68
CA GLU A 259 -4.85 -15.91 -11.20
C GLU A 259 -3.81 -16.69 -12.03
N GLY A 260 -3.43 -17.90 -11.60
CA GLY A 260 -2.56 -18.78 -12.36
C GLY A 260 -3.15 -19.13 -13.72
N LEU A 261 -4.43 -19.49 -13.77
CA LEU A 261 -5.16 -19.72 -15.03
C LEU A 261 -5.24 -18.47 -15.90
N PHE A 262 -5.46 -17.30 -15.30
CA PHE A 262 -5.47 -16.04 -16.03
C PHE A 262 -4.11 -15.72 -16.67
N LEU A 263 -3.03 -15.92 -15.92
CA LEU A 263 -1.66 -15.64 -16.35
C LEU A 263 -1.21 -16.47 -17.54
N THR A 264 -1.81 -17.65 -17.81
CA THR A 264 -1.51 -18.45 -19.01
C THR A 264 -1.78 -17.72 -20.33
N LYS A 265 -2.56 -16.63 -20.29
CA LYS A 265 -2.78 -15.76 -21.47
C LYS A 265 -1.51 -15.03 -21.90
N PHE A 266 -0.56 -14.88 -21.00
CA PHE A 266 0.66 -14.09 -21.20
C PHE A 266 1.93 -14.94 -21.06
N ALA A 267 1.96 -15.78 -20.04
CA ALA A 267 3.12 -16.59 -19.69
C ALA A 267 3.30 -17.80 -20.62
N THR A 268 4.53 -18.23 -20.81
CA THR A 268 4.83 -19.52 -21.47
C THR A 268 4.56 -20.70 -20.56
N LYS A 269 4.74 -20.50 -19.25
CA LYS A 269 4.49 -21.50 -18.21
C LYS A 269 4.11 -20.78 -16.91
N VAL A 270 3.18 -21.35 -16.16
CA VAL A 270 2.80 -20.91 -14.83
C VAL A 270 2.98 -22.06 -13.84
N THR A 271 3.80 -21.85 -12.82
CA THR A 271 3.99 -22.83 -11.75
C THR A 271 3.28 -22.34 -10.49
N ILE A 272 2.30 -23.12 -9.99
CA ILE A 272 1.57 -22.82 -8.76
C ILE A 272 2.20 -23.60 -7.61
N LEU A 273 2.68 -22.90 -6.59
CA LEU A 273 3.22 -23.49 -5.36
C LEU A 273 2.11 -23.56 -4.29
N GLU A 274 1.94 -24.72 -3.70
CA GLU A 274 1.10 -24.91 -2.52
C GLU A 274 1.90 -25.59 -1.40
N VAL A 275 1.88 -24.98 -0.23
CA VAL A 275 2.61 -25.47 0.95
C VAL A 275 2.05 -26.79 1.50
N GLY A 276 0.78 -27.06 1.23
CA GLY A 276 0.08 -28.27 1.66
C GLY A 276 0.17 -29.42 0.65
N GLU A 277 -0.33 -30.58 1.08
CA GLU A 277 -0.37 -31.81 0.28
C GLU A 277 -1.41 -31.78 -0.86
N ARG A 278 -2.24 -30.74 -0.92
CA ARG A 278 -3.29 -30.58 -1.95
C ARG A 278 -3.64 -29.11 -2.13
N LEU A 279 -4.13 -28.76 -3.32
CA LEU A 279 -4.73 -27.45 -3.56
C LEU A 279 -5.96 -27.25 -2.67
N ARG A 280 -6.15 -26.03 -2.18
CA ARG A 280 -7.31 -25.62 -1.38
C ARG A 280 -8.38 -24.90 -2.20
N ALA A 281 -8.16 -24.72 -3.49
CA ALA A 281 -9.12 -24.20 -4.43
C ALA A 281 -10.34 -25.12 -4.59
N SER A 282 -11.44 -24.59 -5.14
CA SER A 282 -12.63 -25.38 -5.48
C SER A 282 -12.30 -26.48 -6.48
N GLN A 283 -13.07 -27.57 -6.45
CA GLN A 283 -12.86 -28.72 -7.33
C GLN A 283 -12.79 -28.32 -8.83
N ILE A 284 -13.68 -27.43 -9.25
CA ILE A 284 -13.72 -26.92 -10.63
C ILE A 284 -12.42 -26.25 -11.04
N LEU A 285 -11.82 -25.46 -10.14
CA LEU A 285 -10.55 -24.78 -10.38
C LEU A 285 -9.37 -25.75 -10.43
N GLN A 286 -9.38 -26.76 -9.54
CA GLN A 286 -8.36 -27.81 -9.53
C GLN A 286 -8.39 -28.61 -10.86
N GLU A 287 -9.57 -28.99 -11.34
CA GLU A 287 -9.74 -29.68 -12.62
C GLU A 287 -9.27 -28.87 -13.81
N LYS A 288 -9.60 -27.56 -13.83
CA LYS A 288 -9.11 -26.63 -14.86
C LYS A 288 -7.59 -26.51 -14.86
N ALA A 289 -6.99 -26.34 -13.68
CA ALA A 289 -5.53 -26.24 -13.57
C ALA A 289 -4.84 -27.54 -14.00
N ALA A 290 -5.34 -28.69 -13.55
CA ALA A 290 -4.79 -30.00 -13.89
C ALA A 290 -4.86 -30.33 -15.40
N SER A 291 -5.86 -29.84 -16.11
CA SER A 291 -6.03 -30.02 -17.55
C SER A 291 -5.31 -28.97 -18.41
N HIS A 292 -4.75 -27.93 -17.80
CA HIS A 292 -4.15 -26.85 -18.58
C HIS A 292 -2.67 -27.10 -18.89
N PRO A 293 -2.26 -27.14 -20.18
CA PRO A 293 -0.91 -27.58 -20.58
C PRO A 293 0.22 -26.64 -20.10
N GLN A 294 -0.08 -25.37 -19.79
CA GLN A 294 0.91 -24.42 -19.33
C GLN A 294 0.98 -24.34 -17.80
N ILE A 295 0.15 -25.07 -17.06
CA ILE A 295 0.14 -25.05 -15.60
C ILE A 295 0.88 -26.26 -15.03
N GLU A 296 1.83 -25.98 -14.16
CA GLU A 296 2.46 -26.97 -13.28
C GLU A 296 2.03 -26.65 -11.83
N VAL A 297 1.62 -27.67 -11.09
CA VAL A 297 1.32 -27.55 -9.65
C VAL A 297 2.39 -28.27 -8.85
N ARG A 298 3.02 -27.56 -7.92
CA ARG A 298 3.97 -28.14 -6.96
C ARG A 298 3.37 -28.07 -5.57
N LEU A 299 3.03 -29.20 -5.04
CA LEU A 299 2.53 -29.39 -3.68
C LEU A 299 3.71 -29.51 -2.70
N ASN A 300 3.43 -29.41 -1.43
CA ASN A 300 4.43 -29.45 -0.35
C ASN A 300 5.59 -28.46 -0.60
N THR A 301 5.33 -27.33 -1.26
CA THR A 301 6.38 -26.43 -1.70
C THR A 301 6.10 -25.02 -1.20
N THR A 302 7.09 -24.40 -0.55
CA THR A 302 7.03 -23.01 -0.11
C THR A 302 8.24 -22.22 -0.58
N VAL A 303 8.09 -20.91 -0.69
CA VAL A 303 9.21 -20.00 -0.93
C VAL A 303 9.89 -19.72 0.41
N VAL A 304 11.22 -19.67 0.41
CA VAL A 304 12.03 -19.35 1.58
C VAL A 304 12.91 -18.12 1.39
N GLU A 305 13.17 -17.73 0.14
CA GLU A 305 13.97 -16.53 -0.16
C GLU A 305 13.69 -16.06 -1.59
N PHE A 306 13.66 -14.75 -1.81
CA PHE A 306 13.73 -14.14 -3.13
C PHE A 306 15.09 -13.49 -3.33
N LYS A 307 15.69 -13.66 -4.51
CA LYS A 307 17.01 -13.11 -4.85
C LYS A 307 16.93 -12.21 -6.06
N GLY A 308 17.64 -11.09 -5.97
CA GLY A 308 17.74 -10.13 -7.06
C GLY A 308 18.53 -8.90 -6.63
N ASP A 309 18.97 -8.12 -7.62
CA ASP A 309 19.56 -6.81 -7.43
C ASP A 309 18.73 -5.81 -8.25
N GLY A 310 17.87 -5.06 -7.55
CA GLY A 310 16.88 -4.16 -8.16
C GLY A 310 15.80 -4.84 -9.02
N LYS A 311 15.91 -6.15 -9.28
CA LYS A 311 14.91 -6.97 -9.99
C LYS A 311 15.03 -8.42 -9.57
N LEU A 312 13.89 -9.11 -9.46
CA LEU A 312 13.85 -10.55 -9.16
C LEU A 312 14.63 -11.34 -10.22
N SER A 313 15.57 -12.17 -9.77
CA SER A 313 16.38 -13.04 -10.61
C SER A 313 16.16 -14.52 -10.34
N SER A 314 15.89 -14.90 -9.09
CA SER A 314 15.61 -16.27 -8.70
C SER A 314 14.79 -16.35 -7.42
N VAL A 315 14.15 -17.49 -7.22
CA VAL A 315 13.33 -17.80 -6.05
C VAL A 315 13.85 -19.11 -5.45
N VAL A 316 14.20 -19.09 -4.17
CA VAL A 316 14.57 -20.30 -3.43
C VAL A 316 13.30 -20.93 -2.87
N ILE A 317 13.05 -22.15 -3.25
CA ILE A 317 11.91 -22.94 -2.78
C ILE A 317 12.36 -24.06 -1.87
N LYS A 318 11.48 -24.50 -0.97
CA LYS A 318 11.71 -25.60 -0.06
C LYS A 318 10.57 -26.61 -0.17
N ASP A 319 10.91 -27.88 -0.33
CA ASP A 319 9.97 -28.97 -0.13
C ASP A 319 9.71 -29.14 1.36
N THR A 320 8.45 -29.01 1.79
CA THR A 320 8.06 -29.07 3.21
C THR A 320 7.99 -30.48 3.75
N ALA A 321 7.93 -31.50 2.89
CA ALA A 321 7.91 -32.92 3.28
C ALA A 321 9.32 -33.48 3.49
N THR A 322 10.26 -33.10 2.61
CA THR A 322 11.66 -33.58 2.67
C THR A 322 12.60 -32.61 3.38
N GLY A 323 12.26 -31.33 3.38
CA GLY A 323 13.12 -30.25 3.88
C GLY A 323 14.18 -29.79 2.89
N GLU A 324 14.25 -30.36 1.70
CA GLU A 324 15.20 -30.00 0.65
C GLU A 324 14.89 -28.62 0.06
N THR A 325 15.94 -27.87 -0.28
CA THR A 325 15.84 -26.55 -0.94
C THR A 325 16.42 -26.59 -2.34
N ALA A 326 15.79 -25.87 -3.25
CA ALA A 326 16.21 -25.73 -4.64
C ALA A 326 16.17 -24.27 -5.10
#